data_708a0f7f67bf08ab57fa36f2352f2f61
#
_entry.id   708a0f7f67bf08ab57fa36f2352f2f61
#
_cell.length_a   1.000
_cell.length_b   1.000
_cell.length_c   1.000
_cell.angle_alpha   90.00
_cell.angle_beta   90.00
_cell.angle_gamma   90.00
#
_symmetry.space_group_name_H-M   'P 1'
#
loop_
_entity.id
_entity.type
_entity.pdbx_description
1 polymer ?
#
loop_
_entity_poly.entity_id
_entity_poly.type
_entity_poly.pdbx_seq_one_letter_code
_entity_poly.pdbx_strand_id
1 'polypeptide(L)' 'MNGAESLVRTLVKGGVEVCFANPGTSEMHFVGALDRVEGMRCVLGLFEGVCSGAADGYYRMKDKP' A
#
# COMPACT_ATOMS: atom_id res chain seq x y z
N MET A 1 10.60 5.13 15.33
CA MET A 1 9.87 5.06 14.03
C MET A 1 10.86 5.20 12.90
N ASN A 2 10.77 4.36 11.88
CA ASN A 2 11.64 4.47 10.70
C ASN A 2 10.92 5.19 9.56
N GLY A 3 11.63 5.43 8.46
CA GLY A 3 11.07 6.15 7.30
C GLY A 3 9.88 5.44 6.67
N ALA A 4 9.91 4.12 6.61
CA ALA A 4 8.81 3.34 6.03
C ALA A 4 7.54 3.47 6.86
N GLU A 5 7.64 3.42 8.19
CA GLU A 5 6.49 3.61 9.06
C GLU A 5 5.91 5.01 8.94
N SER A 6 6.79 6.02 8.83
CA SER A 6 6.38 7.41 8.65
C SER A 6 5.58 7.57 7.34
N LEU A 7 6.05 6.96 6.27
CA LEU A 7 5.37 7.00 4.98
C LEU A 7 3.98 6.37 5.08
N VAL A 8 3.89 5.17 5.65
CA VAL A 8 2.60 4.46 5.75
C VAL A 8 1.63 5.26 6.63
N ARG A 9 2.09 5.80 7.75
CA ARG A 9 1.23 6.61 8.63
C ARG A 9 0.72 7.86 7.91
N THR A 10 1.57 8.49 7.11
CA THR A 10 1.18 9.66 6.33
C THR A 10 0.09 9.31 5.32
N LEU A 11 0.26 8.19 4.61
CA LEU A 11 -0.73 7.73 3.63
C LEU A 11 -2.07 7.42 4.31
N VAL A 12 -2.05 6.74 5.44
CA VAL A 12 -3.27 6.42 6.19
C VAL A 12 -3.99 7.69 6.63
N LYS A 13 -3.26 8.68 7.13
CA LYS A 13 -3.85 9.96 7.53
C LYS A 13 -4.44 10.71 6.34
N GLY A 14 -3.88 10.51 5.16
CA GLY A 14 -4.38 11.11 3.93
C GLY A 14 -5.58 10.41 3.31
N GLY A 15 -6.06 9.33 3.94
CA GLY A 15 -7.23 8.59 3.45
C GLY A 15 -6.93 7.39 2.59
N VAL A 16 -5.65 7.04 2.43
CA VAL A 16 -5.25 5.84 1.69
C VAL A 16 -5.44 4.63 2.59
N GLU A 17 -6.30 3.70 2.22
CA GLU A 17 -6.63 2.57 3.08
C GLU A 17 -6.31 1.21 2.47
N VAL A 18 -5.90 1.16 1.20
CA VAL A 18 -5.57 -0.10 0.52
C VAL A 18 -4.26 0.04 -0.22
N CYS A 19 -3.41 -0.97 -0.12
CA CYS A 19 -2.17 -1.08 -0.87
C CYS A 19 -2.19 -2.37 -1.67
N PHE A 20 -2.07 -2.28 -2.99
CA PHE A 20 -1.92 -3.46 -3.84
C PHE A 20 -0.43 -3.71 -4.03
N ALA A 21 0.03 -4.89 -3.65
CA ALA A 21 1.46 -5.15 -3.56
C ALA A 21 1.87 -6.46 -4.22
N ASN A 22 3.07 -6.42 -4.82
CA ASN A 22 3.79 -7.62 -5.25
C ASN A 22 5.21 -7.46 -4.69
N PRO A 23 5.40 -7.73 -3.38
CA PRO A 23 6.64 -7.36 -2.71
C PRO A 23 7.82 -8.23 -3.11
N GLY A 24 9.01 -7.61 -3.11
CA GLY A 24 10.28 -8.27 -3.29
C GLY A 24 11.19 -7.93 -2.11
N THR A 25 12.47 -8.28 -2.23
CA THR A 25 13.42 -8.07 -1.14
C THR A 25 13.72 -6.59 -0.89
N SER A 26 13.67 -5.77 -1.93
CA SER A 26 13.97 -4.34 -1.81
C SER A 26 12.88 -3.56 -1.09
N GLU A 27 11.68 -4.11 -0.97
CA GLU A 27 10.54 -3.45 -0.31
C GLU A 27 10.27 -3.97 1.10
N MET A 28 11.19 -4.76 1.69
CA MET A 28 10.95 -5.39 2.98
C MET A 28 10.65 -4.41 4.11
N HIS A 29 11.32 -3.25 4.12
CA HIS A 29 11.06 -2.24 5.16
C HIS A 29 9.65 -1.69 5.04
N PHE A 30 9.20 -1.44 3.83
CA PHE A 30 7.85 -0.94 3.59
C PHE A 30 6.80 -1.99 3.96
N VAL A 31 7.03 -3.24 3.56
CA VAL A 31 6.11 -4.35 3.89
C VAL A 31 6.02 -4.53 5.40
N GLY A 32 7.17 -4.44 6.10
CA GLY A 32 7.18 -4.51 7.56
C GLY A 32 6.39 -3.37 8.20
N ALA A 33 6.46 -2.17 7.63
CA ALA A 33 5.69 -1.04 8.14
C ALA A 33 4.19 -1.24 7.92
N LEU A 34 3.78 -1.83 6.80
CA LEU A 34 2.37 -2.16 6.56
C LEU A 34 1.82 -3.10 7.63
N ASP A 35 2.65 -4.03 8.10
CA ASP A 35 2.26 -4.97 9.15
C ASP A 35 2.12 -4.30 10.51
N ARG A 36 2.91 -3.25 10.76
CA ARG A 36 2.93 -2.56 12.07
C ARG A 36 1.96 -1.38 12.17
N VAL A 37 1.57 -0.79 11.06
CA VAL A 37 0.68 0.38 11.06
C VAL A 37 -0.73 -0.05 10.70
N GLU A 38 -1.67 0.22 11.59
CA GLU A 38 -3.07 -0.09 11.33
C GLU A 38 -3.70 0.94 10.38
N GLY A 39 -4.74 0.53 9.71
CA GLY A 39 -5.53 1.41 8.86
C GLY A 39 -5.27 1.23 7.38
N MET A 40 -4.29 0.43 7.00
CA MET A 40 -4.04 0.13 5.59
C MET A 40 -4.08 -1.36 5.36
N ARG A 41 -4.95 -1.81 4.46
CA ARG A 41 -5.07 -3.19 4.05
C ARG A 41 -4.14 -3.46 2.87
N CYS A 42 -3.37 -4.53 2.97
CA CYS A 42 -2.48 -4.94 1.88
C CYS A 42 -3.14 -6.07 1.08
N VAL A 43 -3.28 -5.86 -0.22
CA VAL A 43 -3.84 -6.86 -1.14
C VAL A 43 -2.72 -7.33 -2.07
N LEU A 44 -2.46 -8.64 -2.07
CA LEU A 44 -1.39 -9.22 -2.88
C LEU A 44 -1.80 -9.32 -4.34
N GLY A 45 -0.96 -8.78 -5.23
CA GLY A 45 -1.09 -8.97 -6.66
C GLY A 45 -0.12 -10.03 -7.15
N LEU A 46 -0.44 -10.69 -8.26
CA LEU A 46 0.41 -11.76 -8.80
C LEU A 46 1.63 -11.22 -9.55
N PHE A 47 1.57 -10.00 -10.06
CA PHE A 47 2.73 -9.31 -10.60
C PHE A 47 2.44 -7.80 -10.64
N GLU A 48 3.49 -7.00 -10.88
CA GLU A 48 3.41 -5.54 -10.74
C GLU A 48 2.34 -4.89 -11.62
N GLY A 49 2.18 -5.36 -12.85
CA GLY A 49 1.15 -4.81 -13.74
C GLY A 49 -0.26 -4.98 -13.19
N VAL A 50 -0.53 -6.10 -12.53
CA VAL A 50 -1.82 -6.34 -11.86
C VAL A 50 -2.01 -5.35 -10.72
N CYS A 51 -0.97 -5.11 -9.94
CA CYS A 51 -1.03 -4.17 -8.81
C CYS A 51 -1.33 -2.74 -9.30
N SER A 52 -0.65 -2.30 -10.34
CA SER A 52 -0.88 -0.96 -10.92
C SER A 52 -2.29 -0.83 -11.48
N GLY A 53 -2.76 -1.85 -12.20
CA GLY A 53 -4.11 -1.85 -12.75
C GLY A 53 -5.18 -1.88 -11.66
N ALA A 54 -4.94 -2.65 -10.60
CA ALA A 54 -5.87 -2.71 -9.46
C ALA A 54 -5.95 -1.36 -8.76
N ALA A 55 -4.82 -0.69 -8.56
CA ALA A 55 -4.79 0.62 -7.92
C ALA A 55 -5.55 1.66 -8.77
N ASP A 56 -5.34 1.63 -10.08
CA ASP A 56 -6.04 2.53 -11.00
C ASP A 56 -7.55 2.28 -10.95
N GLY A 57 -7.96 1.01 -11.02
CA GLY A 57 -9.37 0.66 -10.94
C GLY A 57 -10.01 1.05 -9.61
N TYR A 58 -9.29 0.85 -8.53
CA TYR A 58 -9.77 1.23 -7.20
C TYR A 58 -10.03 2.73 -7.12
N TYR A 59 -9.09 3.53 -7.60
CA TYR A 59 -9.27 4.99 -7.60
C TYR A 59 -10.49 5.40 -8.43
N ARG A 60 -10.66 4.82 -9.61
CA ARG A 60 -11.77 5.16 -10.49
C ARG A 60 -13.14 4.84 -9.88
N MET A 61 -13.22 3.73 -9.14
CA MET A 61 -14.49 3.30 -8.54
C MET A 61 -14.78 3.97 -7.21
N LYS A 62 -13.74 4.22 -6.40
CA LYS A 62 -13.89 4.80 -5.06
C LYS A 62 -13.68 6.30 -5.02
N ASP A 63 -13.08 6.88 -6.06
CA ASP A 63 -12.71 8.29 -6.13
C ASP A 63 -11.74 8.68 -5.01
N LYS A 64 -10.90 7.73 -4.60
CA LYS A 64 -9.80 7.98 -3.66
C LYS A 64 -8.73 6.91 -3.81
N PRO A 65 -7.45 7.23 -3.55
CA PRO A 65 -6.36 6.26 -3.68
C PRO A 65 -6.41 5.14 -2.66
#